data_f74c08a0338a93dea5cc5b41bfbf99c7
#
_entry.id   f74c08a0338a93dea5cc5b41bfbf99c7
#
_cell.length_a   1.000
_cell.length_b   1.000
_cell.length_c   1.000
_cell.angle_alpha   90.00
_cell.angle_beta   90.00
_cell.angle_gamma   90.00
#
_symmetry.space_group_name_H-M   'P 1'
#
loop_
_entity.id
_entity.type
_entity.pdbx_description
1 polymer ?
#
loop_
_entity_poly.entity_id
_entity_poly.type
_entity_poly.pdbx_seq_one_letter_code
_entity_poly.pdbx_strand_id
1 'polypeptide(L)'
;AWIEIDNTTGKTYNIHHSRIIKLVGRELPYWEEIAETWWGASELEHVYTELRKRDDTSANISFLIFLANIRVLKMKGLSRMLAMGDQNANQKVFEVAQSINRLMCNTGMLALGEEDGLEEHQYSFTGINDVYESFMLDISGAAEIPVDKLFGRSPQGFNSGAETLQNYYDTIQEKQETDIRIPLEKLNKIITLSAIGEIPDDMELVFNPVRRPADLEKADLALKQSQPILEAYAGGLIDKPTALRELKQQSSVTGLWT
;
A
#
# COMPACT_ATOMS: atom_id res chain seq x y z
N ALA A 1 31.95 17.50 11.39
CA ALA A 1 31.87 16.17 11.97
C ALA A 1 32.24 15.12 10.92
N TRP A 2 32.79 14.00 11.35
CA TRP A 2 33.08 12.83 10.52
C TRP A 2 32.04 11.77 10.77
N ILE A 3 31.63 11.05 9.72
CA ILE A 3 30.67 9.96 9.80
C ILE A 3 31.42 8.68 9.40
N GLU A 4 31.30 7.66 10.24
CA GLU A 4 31.85 6.35 10.00
C GLU A 4 30.83 5.53 9.19
N ILE A 5 31.27 4.97 8.07
CA ILE A 5 30.41 4.16 7.20
C ILE A 5 31.08 2.81 6.99
N ASP A 6 30.36 1.76 7.36
CA ASP A 6 30.74 0.39 7.06
C ASP A 6 30.30 0.00 5.65
N ASN A 7 31.23 -0.56 4.90
CA ASN A 7 30.92 -1.12 3.59
C ASN A 7 30.52 -2.60 3.75
N THR A 8 29.73 -3.11 2.81
CA THR A 8 29.38 -4.54 2.69
C THR A 8 30.58 -5.50 2.68
N THR A 9 31.79 -4.99 2.45
CA THR A 9 33.06 -5.73 2.52
C THR A 9 33.73 -5.66 3.89
N GLY A 10 33.13 -5.08 4.91
CA GLY A 10 33.67 -4.92 6.26
C GLY A 10 34.81 -3.90 6.37
N LYS A 11 34.91 -2.98 5.40
CA LYS A 11 35.86 -1.85 5.48
C LYS A 11 35.12 -0.62 5.96
N THR A 12 35.65 -0.01 7.02
CA THR A 12 35.15 1.23 7.60
C THR A 12 35.82 2.45 6.96
N TYR A 13 35.04 3.43 6.58
CA TYR A 13 35.51 4.69 6.01
C TYR A 13 35.01 5.86 6.84
N ASN A 14 35.91 6.80 7.15
CA ASN A 14 35.55 8.07 7.77
C ASN A 14 35.32 9.12 6.68
N ILE A 15 34.09 9.55 6.51
CA ILE A 15 33.70 10.56 5.51
C ILE A 15 33.23 11.83 6.22
N HIS A 16 33.70 12.99 5.75
CA HIS A 16 33.24 14.24 6.30
C HIS A 16 31.78 14.50 5.94
N HIS A 17 30.95 14.96 6.88
CA HIS A 17 29.52 15.17 6.70
C HIS A 17 29.15 16.02 5.47
N SER A 18 30.04 16.97 5.05
CA SER A 18 29.81 17.81 3.87
C SER A 18 29.79 17.05 2.56
N ARG A 19 30.32 15.82 2.54
CA ARG A 19 30.37 14.95 1.36
C ARG A 19 29.26 13.89 1.33
N ILE A 20 28.32 13.99 2.26
CA ILE A 20 27.24 13.05 2.42
C ILE A 20 25.93 13.77 2.12
N ILE A 21 25.11 13.16 1.28
CA ILE A 21 23.73 13.53 1.06
C ILE A 21 22.91 12.43 1.76
N LYS A 22 22.25 12.78 2.86
CA LYS A 22 21.46 11.86 3.67
C LYS A 22 19.99 12.03 3.33
N LEU A 23 19.33 10.95 2.96
CA LEU A 23 17.89 10.84 2.85
C LEU A 23 17.44 9.98 4.02
N VAL A 24 16.72 10.54 4.95
CA VAL A 24 16.22 9.86 6.16
C VAL A 24 14.80 9.37 5.94
N GLY A 25 14.42 8.33 6.68
CA GLY A 25 13.03 7.91 6.78
C GLY A 25 12.19 8.90 7.59
N ARG A 26 11.08 8.41 8.17
CA ARG A 26 10.20 9.23 8.99
C ARG A 26 10.95 9.78 10.21
N GLU A 27 10.77 11.07 10.48
CA GLU A 27 11.34 11.72 11.66
C GLU A 27 10.85 11.06 12.95
N LEU A 28 11.77 10.87 13.87
CA LEU A 28 11.52 10.27 15.18
C LEU A 28 11.80 11.28 16.30
N PRO A 29 11.19 11.10 17.48
CA PRO A 29 11.62 11.82 18.67
C PRO A 29 13.11 11.59 18.93
N TYR A 30 13.80 12.59 19.48
CA TYR A 30 15.27 12.63 19.66
C TYR A 30 15.89 11.33 20.20
N TRP A 31 15.28 10.71 21.22
CA TRP A 31 15.83 9.50 21.83
C TRP A 31 15.70 8.26 20.94
N GLU A 32 14.61 8.17 20.18
CA GLU A 32 14.36 7.09 19.23
C GLU A 32 15.26 7.26 18.00
N GLU A 33 15.47 8.50 17.57
CA GLU A 33 16.37 8.81 16.45
C GLU A 33 17.83 8.39 16.75
N ILE A 34 18.28 8.55 18.00
CA ILE A 34 19.59 8.06 18.43
C ILE A 34 19.65 6.53 18.38
N ALA A 35 18.60 5.83 18.84
CA ALA A 35 18.52 4.38 18.82
C ALA A 35 18.58 3.83 17.39
N GLU A 36 17.92 4.49 16.44
CA GLU A 36 17.93 4.19 15.01
C GLU A 36 19.15 4.78 14.26
N THR A 37 20.19 5.16 14.99
CA THR A 37 21.44 5.67 14.42
C THR A 37 21.26 6.84 13.44
N TRP A 38 20.28 7.71 13.71
CA TRP A 38 19.94 8.92 12.92
C TRP A 38 19.38 8.63 11.50
N TRP A 39 18.85 7.43 11.25
CA TRP A 39 18.27 7.06 9.95
C TRP A 39 16.75 7.26 9.87
N GLY A 40 16.10 7.54 11.01
CA GLY A 40 14.65 7.63 11.12
C GLY A 40 13.96 6.26 11.08
N ALA A 41 12.63 6.26 11.24
CA ALA A 41 11.84 5.05 11.18
C ALA A 41 11.59 4.61 9.72
N SER A 42 11.37 3.31 9.55
CA SER A 42 10.94 2.77 8.25
C SER A 42 9.49 3.17 7.96
N GLU A 43 9.21 3.70 6.79
CA GLU A 43 7.85 3.94 6.31
C GLU A 43 7.01 2.65 6.25
N LEU A 44 7.66 1.49 6.13
CA LEU A 44 7.00 0.20 6.06
C LEU A 44 6.61 -0.39 7.42
N GLU A 45 7.06 0.17 8.53
CA GLU A 45 6.83 -0.40 9.87
C GLU A 45 5.34 -0.44 10.22
N HIS A 46 4.63 0.65 9.98
CA HIS A 46 3.18 0.73 10.23
C HIS A 46 2.40 -0.21 9.32
N VAL A 47 2.80 -0.28 8.05
CA VAL A 47 2.18 -1.18 7.06
C VAL A 47 2.41 -2.64 7.43
N TYR A 48 3.59 -2.98 7.92
CA TYR A 48 3.93 -4.35 8.32
C TYR A 48 3.00 -4.90 9.40
N THR A 49 2.67 -4.09 10.40
CA THR A 49 1.78 -4.48 11.48
C THR A 49 0.37 -4.82 10.95
N GLU A 50 -0.17 -4.00 10.06
CA GLU A 50 -1.49 -4.23 9.47
C GLU A 50 -1.49 -5.44 8.50
N LEU A 51 -0.43 -5.61 7.72
CA LEU A 51 -0.27 -6.80 6.87
C LEU A 51 -0.22 -8.08 7.70
N ARG A 52 0.49 -8.08 8.81
CA ARG A 52 0.57 -9.25 9.71
C ARG A 52 -0.80 -9.61 10.31
N LYS A 53 -1.55 -8.63 10.78
CA LYS A 53 -2.92 -8.84 11.28
C LYS A 53 -3.81 -9.48 10.21
N ARG A 54 -3.74 -8.97 8.98
CA ARG A 54 -4.48 -9.52 7.83
C ARG A 54 -4.07 -10.98 7.54
N ASP A 55 -2.79 -11.27 7.52
CA ASP A 55 -2.28 -12.61 7.20
C ASP A 55 -2.67 -13.63 8.28
N ASP A 56 -2.54 -13.28 9.56
CA ASP A 56 -3.00 -14.11 10.69
C ASP A 56 -4.51 -14.37 10.62
N THR A 57 -5.30 -13.34 10.30
CA THR A 57 -6.76 -13.49 10.12
C THR A 57 -7.09 -14.35 8.91
N SER A 58 -6.39 -14.16 7.79
CA SER A 58 -6.58 -14.98 6.58
C SER A 58 -6.28 -16.46 6.85
N ALA A 59 -5.21 -16.75 7.58
CA ALA A 59 -4.87 -18.11 7.98
C ALA A 59 -5.98 -18.73 8.89
N ASN A 60 -6.48 -17.96 9.85
CA ASN A 60 -7.57 -18.40 10.73
C ASN A 60 -8.88 -18.63 9.96
N ILE A 61 -9.23 -17.75 9.02
CA ILE A 61 -10.41 -17.95 8.15
C ILE A 61 -10.24 -19.21 7.29
N SER A 62 -9.08 -19.43 6.70
CA SER A 62 -8.79 -20.64 5.93
C SER A 62 -8.94 -21.91 6.79
N PHE A 63 -8.48 -21.86 8.03
CA PHE A 63 -8.65 -22.95 8.99
C PHE A 63 -10.12 -23.15 9.36
N LEU A 64 -10.90 -22.10 9.57
CA LEU A 64 -12.34 -22.18 9.83
C LEU A 64 -13.09 -22.80 8.64
N ILE A 65 -12.74 -22.44 7.41
CA ILE A 65 -13.30 -23.04 6.19
C ILE A 65 -12.95 -24.53 6.12
N PHE A 66 -11.73 -24.90 6.49
CA PHE A 66 -11.35 -26.32 6.58
C PHE A 66 -12.20 -27.05 7.64
N LEU A 67 -12.36 -26.48 8.83
CA LEU A 67 -13.19 -27.06 9.90
C LEU A 67 -14.68 -27.17 9.50
N ALA A 68 -15.18 -26.24 8.71
CA ALA A 68 -16.55 -26.28 8.21
C ALA A 68 -16.85 -27.48 7.29
N ASN A 69 -15.80 -28.05 6.70
CA ASN A 69 -15.92 -29.24 5.87
C ASN A 69 -15.73 -30.55 6.68
N ILE A 70 -15.47 -30.46 8.00
CA ILE A 70 -15.36 -31.63 8.84
C ILE A 70 -16.76 -32.15 9.17
N ARG A 71 -17.02 -33.38 8.74
CA ARG A 71 -18.24 -34.07 9.03
C ARG A 71 -18.02 -34.93 10.26
N VAL A 72 -18.96 -34.90 11.19
CA VAL A 72 -18.91 -35.69 12.44
C VAL A 72 -19.72 -36.96 12.27
N LEU A 73 -19.04 -38.09 12.28
CA LEU A 73 -19.68 -39.41 12.32
C LEU A 73 -19.83 -39.84 13.76
N LYS A 74 -21.05 -40.04 14.20
CA LYS A 74 -21.39 -40.64 15.53
C LYS A 74 -21.55 -42.13 15.39
N MET A 75 -20.67 -42.89 16.02
CA MET A 75 -20.76 -44.34 16.07
C MET A 75 -21.14 -44.80 17.49
N LYS A 76 -22.16 -45.64 17.61
CA LYS A 76 -22.56 -46.17 18.91
C LYS A 76 -21.48 -47.09 19.48
N GLY A 77 -21.13 -46.85 20.74
CA GLY A 77 -20.13 -47.66 21.44
C GLY A 77 -18.66 -47.32 21.16
N LEU A 78 -18.38 -46.32 20.34
CA LEU A 78 -17.00 -45.88 20.01
C LEU A 78 -16.17 -45.58 21.26
N SER A 79 -16.73 -44.84 22.23
CA SER A 79 -16.06 -44.53 23.50
C SER A 79 -15.67 -45.77 24.30
N ARG A 80 -16.53 -46.79 24.31
CA ARG A 80 -16.25 -48.06 24.98
C ARG A 80 -15.17 -48.85 24.25
N MET A 81 -15.18 -48.87 22.92
CA MET A 81 -14.17 -49.54 22.11
C MET A 81 -12.80 -48.89 22.29
N LEU A 82 -12.71 -47.57 22.29
CA LEU A 82 -11.48 -46.85 22.53
C LEU A 82 -10.95 -47.00 23.96
N ALA A 83 -11.85 -47.07 24.97
CA ALA A 83 -11.47 -47.23 26.36
C ALA A 83 -10.91 -48.64 26.70
N MET A 84 -11.25 -49.66 25.91
CA MET A 84 -10.71 -51.01 26.08
C MET A 84 -9.21 -51.13 25.67
N GLY A 85 -8.64 -50.12 25.00
CA GLY A 85 -7.20 -50.05 24.66
C GLY A 85 -6.71 -51.13 23.71
N ASP A 86 -7.59 -51.89 23.07
CA ASP A 86 -7.23 -52.92 22.12
C ASP A 86 -6.74 -52.28 20.81
N GLN A 87 -5.48 -52.51 20.44
CA GLN A 87 -4.87 -52.02 19.21
C GLN A 87 -5.68 -52.45 17.96
N ASN A 88 -6.24 -53.64 17.95
CA ASN A 88 -7.05 -54.13 16.85
C ASN A 88 -8.39 -53.38 16.73
N ALA A 89 -8.98 -52.95 17.84
CA ALA A 89 -10.21 -52.14 17.83
C ALA A 89 -9.93 -50.72 17.30
N ASN A 90 -8.85 -50.11 17.73
CA ASN A 90 -8.43 -48.78 17.25
C ASN A 90 -8.13 -48.80 15.75
N GLN A 91 -7.47 -49.85 15.26
CA GLN A 91 -7.19 -49.99 13.83
C GLN A 91 -8.44 -50.16 12.99
N LYS A 92 -9.42 -50.96 13.46
CA LYS A 92 -10.73 -51.10 12.79
C LYS A 92 -11.50 -49.77 12.73
N VAL A 93 -11.51 -48.99 13.80
CA VAL A 93 -12.15 -47.67 13.81
C VAL A 93 -11.50 -46.75 12.77
N PHE A 94 -10.15 -46.76 12.67
CA PHE A 94 -9.43 -45.97 11.70
C PHE A 94 -9.73 -46.41 10.25
N GLU A 95 -9.77 -47.71 9.99
CA GLU A 95 -10.10 -48.26 8.67
C GLU A 95 -11.54 -47.92 8.26
N VAL A 96 -12.50 -47.96 9.17
CA VAL A 96 -13.89 -47.57 8.94
C VAL A 96 -13.94 -46.06 8.62
N ALA A 97 -13.28 -45.22 9.42
CA ALA A 97 -13.24 -43.79 9.18
C ALA A 97 -12.60 -43.44 7.84
N GLN A 98 -11.51 -44.11 7.45
CA GLN A 98 -10.88 -43.93 6.13
C GLN A 98 -11.81 -44.39 5.01
N SER A 99 -12.50 -45.51 5.15
CA SER A 99 -13.40 -46.01 4.12
C SER A 99 -14.59 -45.08 3.91
N ILE A 100 -15.15 -44.52 4.98
CA ILE A 100 -16.22 -43.54 4.94
C ILE A 100 -15.73 -42.26 4.26
N ASN A 101 -14.55 -41.75 4.63
CA ASN A 101 -13.98 -40.56 4.01
C ASN A 101 -13.74 -40.74 2.48
N ARG A 102 -13.28 -41.91 2.08
CA ARG A 102 -13.08 -42.26 0.66
C ARG A 102 -14.41 -42.37 -0.10
N LEU A 103 -15.44 -42.95 0.49
CA LEU A 103 -16.78 -43.05 -0.08
C LEU A 103 -17.44 -41.68 -0.25
N MET A 104 -17.31 -40.80 0.75
CA MET A 104 -17.81 -39.44 0.69
C MET A 104 -17.17 -38.64 -0.46
N CYS A 105 -15.88 -38.82 -0.71
CA CYS A 105 -15.19 -38.08 -1.79
C CYS A 105 -15.60 -38.52 -3.20
N ASN A 106 -15.93 -39.80 -3.40
CA ASN A 106 -16.08 -40.39 -4.74
C ASN A 106 -17.52 -40.55 -5.19
N THR A 107 -18.48 -40.83 -4.30
CA THR A 107 -19.84 -41.22 -4.71
C THR A 107 -20.94 -40.32 -4.13
N GLY A 108 -20.63 -39.49 -3.16
CA GLY A 108 -21.64 -38.63 -2.51
C GLY A 108 -22.68 -39.43 -1.68
N MET A 109 -22.58 -40.77 -1.60
CA MET A 109 -23.43 -41.63 -0.77
C MET A 109 -22.68 -42.12 0.44
N LEU A 110 -23.34 -42.05 1.61
CA LEU A 110 -22.84 -42.55 2.86
C LEU A 110 -23.79 -43.63 3.36
N ALA A 111 -23.29 -44.85 3.57
CA ALA A 111 -24.01 -45.90 4.26
C ALA A 111 -23.72 -45.82 5.76
N LEU A 112 -24.77 -45.66 6.54
CA LEU A 112 -24.72 -45.60 8.01
C LEU A 112 -25.44 -46.82 8.59
N GLY A 113 -25.00 -47.30 9.75
CA GLY A 113 -25.73 -48.28 10.52
C GLY A 113 -27.03 -47.69 11.10
N GLU A 114 -27.97 -48.54 11.52
CA GLU A 114 -29.28 -48.12 12.03
C GLU A 114 -29.21 -47.18 13.26
N GLU A 115 -28.09 -47.22 13.99
CA GLU A 115 -27.88 -46.42 15.20
C GLU A 115 -26.76 -45.36 15.04
N ASP A 116 -26.18 -45.25 13.84
CA ASP A 116 -25.15 -44.29 13.53
C ASP A 116 -25.75 -42.95 13.04
N GLY A 117 -25.13 -41.84 13.36
CA GLY A 117 -25.60 -40.52 12.96
C GLY A 117 -24.50 -39.71 12.27
N LEU A 118 -24.87 -39.00 11.24
CA LEU A 118 -24.01 -37.98 10.63
C LEU A 118 -24.54 -36.60 11.03
N GLU A 119 -23.66 -35.79 11.61
CA GLU A 119 -23.96 -34.39 11.88
C GLU A 119 -23.16 -33.52 10.90
N GLU A 120 -23.88 -32.68 10.18
CA GLU A 120 -23.31 -31.63 9.38
C GLU A 120 -23.45 -30.31 10.13
N HIS A 121 -22.34 -29.67 10.45
CA HIS A 121 -22.34 -28.31 11.00
C HIS A 121 -22.30 -27.34 9.85
N GLN A 122 -23.39 -26.60 9.63
CA GLN A 122 -23.41 -25.52 8.68
C GLN A 122 -22.80 -24.26 9.31
N TYR A 123 -21.67 -23.83 8.79
CA TYR A 123 -21.04 -22.57 9.18
C TYR A 123 -21.45 -21.47 8.21
N SER A 124 -21.91 -20.34 8.73
CA SER A 124 -22.14 -19.14 7.93
C SER A 124 -20.85 -18.35 7.86
N PHE A 125 -20.39 -18.06 6.65
CA PHE A 125 -19.24 -17.21 6.38
C PHE A 125 -19.64 -15.78 5.98
N THR A 126 -20.82 -15.35 6.39
CA THR A 126 -21.31 -14.00 6.18
C THR A 126 -20.39 -13.00 6.88
N GLY A 127 -20.04 -11.90 6.21
CA GLY A 127 -19.19 -10.85 6.78
C GLY A 127 -17.68 -11.04 6.58
N ILE A 128 -17.21 -12.16 6.03
CA ILE A 128 -15.76 -12.31 5.73
C ILE A 128 -15.29 -11.26 4.74
N ASN A 129 -16.11 -10.92 3.75
CA ASN A 129 -15.77 -9.89 2.78
C ASN A 129 -15.60 -8.53 3.45
N ASP A 130 -16.47 -8.19 4.40
CA ASP A 130 -16.41 -6.93 5.14
C ASP A 130 -15.11 -6.83 5.98
N VAL A 131 -14.66 -7.96 6.54
CA VAL A 131 -13.38 -8.03 7.25
C VAL A 131 -12.22 -7.75 6.31
N TYR A 132 -12.20 -8.33 5.11
CA TYR A 132 -11.14 -8.05 4.13
C TYR A 132 -11.19 -6.61 3.63
N GLU A 133 -12.37 -6.04 3.44
CA GLU A 133 -12.52 -4.62 3.07
C GLU A 133 -12.02 -3.69 4.18
N SER A 134 -12.27 -4.04 5.46
CA SER A 134 -11.69 -3.31 6.60
C SER A 134 -10.17 -3.34 6.59
N PHE A 135 -9.55 -4.49 6.35
CA PHE A 135 -8.08 -4.56 6.23
C PHE A 135 -7.53 -3.75 5.06
N MET A 136 -8.25 -3.64 3.96
CA MET A 136 -7.83 -2.77 2.86
C MET A 136 -7.78 -1.30 3.29
N LEU A 137 -8.76 -0.86 4.08
CA LEU A 137 -8.79 0.51 4.62
C LEU A 137 -7.69 0.73 5.66
N ASP A 138 -7.47 -0.23 6.56
CA ASP A 138 -6.44 -0.14 7.60
C ASP A 138 -5.04 -0.09 6.98
N ILE A 139 -4.74 -0.96 6.02
CA ILE A 139 -3.46 -0.97 5.30
C ILE A 139 -3.28 0.34 4.50
N SER A 140 -4.34 0.82 3.85
CA SER A 140 -4.33 2.08 3.11
C SER A 140 -4.04 3.27 4.05
N GLY A 141 -4.69 3.31 5.22
CA GLY A 141 -4.44 4.31 6.24
C GLY A 141 -3.01 4.27 6.78
N ALA A 142 -2.49 3.07 7.08
CA ALA A 142 -1.14 2.88 7.56
C ALA A 142 -0.07 3.26 6.51
N ALA A 143 -0.36 3.05 5.22
CA ALA A 143 0.51 3.42 4.11
C ALA A 143 0.39 4.89 3.70
N GLU A 144 -0.60 5.62 4.22
CA GLU A 144 -0.94 6.99 3.78
C GLU A 144 -1.23 7.08 2.26
N ILE A 145 -1.67 5.97 1.66
CA ILE A 145 -1.99 5.89 0.23
C ILE A 145 -3.49 5.58 0.07
N PRO A 146 -4.26 6.36 -0.71
CA PRO A 146 -5.67 6.09 -0.94
C PRO A 146 -5.92 4.67 -1.43
N VAL A 147 -6.97 4.03 -0.91
CA VAL A 147 -7.29 2.63 -1.17
C VAL A 147 -7.39 2.30 -2.67
N ASP A 148 -7.93 3.21 -3.46
CA ASP A 148 -8.05 3.05 -4.91
C ASP A 148 -6.70 3.02 -5.62
N LYS A 149 -5.73 3.79 -5.11
CA LYS A 149 -4.36 3.81 -5.65
C LYS A 149 -3.58 2.57 -5.23
N LEU A 150 -3.75 2.15 -3.97
CA LEU A 150 -3.00 1.04 -3.39
C LEU A 150 -3.50 -0.32 -3.93
N PHE A 151 -4.83 -0.50 -4.00
CA PHE A 151 -5.44 -1.78 -4.37
C PHE A 151 -6.10 -1.80 -5.76
N GLY A 152 -6.17 -0.65 -6.44
CA GLY A 152 -6.81 -0.53 -7.75
C GLY A 152 -8.34 -0.71 -7.73
N ARG A 153 -8.95 -0.74 -6.55
CA ARG A 153 -10.40 -0.84 -6.33
C ARG A 153 -10.78 -0.19 -5.01
N SER A 154 -12.00 0.35 -4.94
CA SER A 154 -12.61 0.80 -3.69
C SER A 154 -13.44 -0.30 -3.04
N PRO A 155 -13.47 -0.39 -1.71
CA PRO A 155 -14.51 -1.12 -0.97
C PRO A 155 -15.90 -0.62 -1.33
N GLN A 156 -16.92 -1.49 -1.21
CA GLN A 156 -18.30 -1.10 -1.50
C GLN A 156 -18.75 0.08 -0.62
N GLY A 157 -19.31 1.11 -1.25
CA GLY A 157 -19.78 2.30 -0.56
C GLY A 157 -18.69 3.32 -0.20
N PHE A 158 -17.44 3.03 -0.51
CA PHE A 158 -16.32 3.94 -0.30
C PHE A 158 -15.90 4.54 -1.65
N ASN A 159 -16.36 5.77 -1.90
CA ASN A 159 -15.80 6.56 -3.00
C ASN A 159 -14.68 7.43 -2.42
N SER A 160 -13.42 7.12 -2.73
CA SER A 160 -12.36 8.10 -2.56
C SER A 160 -12.66 9.25 -3.52
N GLY A 161 -13.24 10.31 -2.96
CA GLY A 161 -13.59 11.50 -3.74
C GLY A 161 -12.35 12.12 -4.38
N ALA A 162 -12.55 12.91 -5.41
CA ALA A 162 -11.48 13.70 -6.04
C ALA A 162 -10.65 14.48 -5.01
N GLU A 163 -11.28 14.88 -3.90
CA GLU A 163 -10.65 15.58 -2.77
C GLU A 163 -9.60 14.71 -2.04
N THR A 164 -9.89 13.44 -1.78
CA THR A 164 -8.93 12.51 -1.14
C THR A 164 -7.70 12.29 -2.02
N LEU A 165 -7.91 12.16 -3.33
CA LEU A 165 -6.82 12.05 -4.28
C LEU A 165 -6.02 13.36 -4.38
N GLN A 166 -6.67 14.51 -4.31
CA GLN A 166 -5.99 15.80 -4.31
C GLN A 166 -5.11 15.95 -3.07
N ASN A 167 -5.65 15.69 -1.89
CA ASN A 167 -4.89 15.74 -0.62
C ASN A 167 -3.66 14.81 -0.67
N TYR A 168 -3.80 13.62 -1.25
CA TYR A 168 -2.68 12.70 -1.44
C TYR A 168 -1.58 13.27 -2.34
N TYR A 169 -1.96 13.89 -3.46
CA TYR A 169 -0.99 14.53 -4.35
C TYR A 169 -0.31 15.75 -3.70
N ASP A 170 -1.08 16.52 -2.92
CA ASP A 170 -0.54 17.66 -2.18
C ASP A 170 0.49 17.21 -1.14
N THR A 171 0.22 16.11 -0.41
CA THR A 171 1.18 15.50 0.53
C THR A 171 2.46 15.03 -0.18
N ILE A 172 2.34 14.42 -1.38
CA ILE A 172 3.53 14.02 -2.16
C ILE A 172 4.33 15.25 -2.59
N GLN A 173 3.65 16.31 -3.04
CA GLN A 173 4.30 17.55 -3.43
C GLN A 173 5.02 18.20 -2.25
N GLU A 174 4.40 18.21 -1.07
CA GLU A 174 5.03 18.69 0.15
C GLU A 174 6.30 17.90 0.48
N LYS A 175 6.24 16.55 0.46
CA LYS A 175 7.42 15.70 0.67
C LYS A 175 8.52 15.93 -0.37
N GLN A 176 8.17 16.23 -1.63
CA GLN A 176 9.17 16.61 -2.64
C GLN A 176 9.90 17.91 -2.29
N GLU A 177 9.16 18.91 -1.80
CA GLU A 177 9.72 20.22 -1.47
C GLU A 177 10.51 20.19 -0.15
N THR A 178 10.04 19.47 0.86
CA THR A 178 10.69 19.42 2.19
C THR A 178 11.85 18.43 2.23
N ASP A 179 11.64 17.20 1.81
CA ASP A 179 12.58 16.11 2.07
C ASP A 179 13.57 15.90 0.92
N ILE A 180 13.12 16.12 -0.32
CA ILE A 180 13.87 15.75 -1.52
C ILE A 180 14.58 16.95 -2.15
N ARG A 181 14.01 18.14 -2.12
CA ARG A 181 14.59 19.33 -2.77
C ARG A 181 16.03 19.61 -2.32
N ILE A 182 16.27 19.72 -1.02
CA ILE A 182 17.58 20.08 -0.47
C ILE A 182 18.67 19.08 -0.84
N PRO A 183 18.47 17.75 -0.67
CA PRO A 183 19.42 16.75 -1.13
C PRO A 183 19.69 16.80 -2.64
N LEU A 184 18.63 16.95 -3.46
CA LEU A 184 18.75 17.00 -4.92
C LEU A 184 19.46 18.25 -5.41
N GLU A 185 19.23 19.42 -4.83
CA GLU A 185 19.94 20.64 -5.18
C GLU A 185 21.46 20.53 -4.94
N LYS A 186 21.86 19.91 -3.81
CA LYS A 186 23.26 19.61 -3.55
C LYS A 186 23.85 18.65 -4.58
N LEU A 187 23.12 17.61 -4.94
CA LEU A 187 23.54 16.62 -5.92
C LEU A 187 23.66 17.26 -7.31
N ASN A 188 22.65 18.02 -7.73
CA ASN A 188 22.62 18.69 -9.03
C ASN A 188 23.79 19.68 -9.21
N LYS A 189 24.12 20.46 -8.16
CA LYS A 189 25.27 21.35 -8.19
C LYS A 189 26.59 20.60 -8.46
N ILE A 190 26.76 19.44 -7.83
CA ILE A 190 27.96 18.61 -8.02
C ILE A 190 28.00 18.01 -9.41
N ILE A 191 26.86 17.51 -9.92
CA ILE A 191 26.74 16.91 -11.25
C ILE A 191 27.01 18.00 -12.32
N THR A 192 26.38 19.17 -12.20
CA THR A 192 26.52 20.29 -13.13
C THR A 192 27.96 20.77 -13.17
N LEU A 193 28.60 20.96 -12.01
CA LEU A 193 29.99 21.35 -11.93
C LEU A 193 30.92 20.32 -12.58
N SER A 194 30.63 19.02 -12.42
CA SER A 194 31.39 17.93 -13.02
C SER A 194 31.18 17.83 -14.54
N ALA A 195 29.99 18.13 -15.04
CA ALA A 195 29.65 17.95 -16.45
C ALA A 195 29.98 19.19 -17.31
N ILE A 196 29.73 20.37 -16.76
CA ILE A 196 29.82 21.63 -17.49
C ILE A 196 31.05 22.47 -17.04
N GLY A 197 31.50 22.26 -15.79
CA GLY A 197 32.61 22.98 -15.19
C GLY A 197 32.23 24.27 -14.46
N GLU A 198 31.01 24.74 -14.62
CA GLU A 198 30.46 25.91 -13.93
C GLU A 198 29.00 25.67 -13.56
N ILE A 199 28.49 26.41 -12.60
CA ILE A 199 27.07 26.36 -12.20
C ILE A 199 26.39 27.59 -12.83
N PRO A 200 25.41 27.41 -13.74
CA PRO A 200 24.65 28.52 -14.31
C PRO A 200 23.86 29.27 -13.22
N ASP A 201 23.82 30.60 -13.31
CA ASP A 201 23.12 31.46 -12.34
C ASP A 201 21.60 31.28 -12.36
N ASP A 202 21.07 30.78 -13.47
CA ASP A 202 19.64 30.52 -13.71
C ASP A 202 19.24 29.04 -13.47
N MET A 203 20.12 28.24 -12.86
CA MET A 203 19.84 26.84 -12.59
C MET A 203 18.82 26.71 -11.48
N GLU A 204 17.64 26.22 -11.82
CA GLU A 204 16.53 25.96 -10.90
C GLU A 204 16.11 24.49 -10.96
N LEU A 205 15.83 23.90 -9.80
CA LEU A 205 15.22 22.57 -9.67
C LEU A 205 13.71 22.69 -9.64
N VAL A 206 13.04 22.22 -10.69
CA VAL A 206 11.59 22.20 -10.77
C VAL A 206 11.10 20.78 -10.80
N PHE A 207 10.22 20.40 -9.86
CA PHE A 207 9.56 19.10 -9.88
C PHE A 207 8.44 19.08 -10.91
N ASN A 208 8.32 17.98 -11.63
CA ASN A 208 7.17 17.76 -12.48
C ASN A 208 5.89 17.63 -11.63
N PRO A 209 4.75 18.16 -12.10
CA PRO A 209 3.48 18.00 -11.39
C PRO A 209 3.18 16.52 -11.13
N VAL A 210 2.86 16.18 -9.89
CA VAL A 210 2.55 14.81 -9.47
C VAL A 210 1.24 14.34 -10.10
N ARG A 211 0.26 15.25 -10.20
CA ARG A 211 -1.00 15.00 -10.90
C ARG A 211 -0.88 15.48 -12.34
N ARG A 212 -1.12 14.58 -13.28
CA ARG A 212 -1.32 14.94 -14.69
C ARG A 212 -2.81 14.96 -14.97
N PRO A 213 -3.43 16.13 -15.15
CA PRO A 213 -4.83 16.21 -15.49
C PRO A 213 -5.10 15.47 -16.81
N ALA A 214 -6.28 14.86 -16.94
CA ALA A 214 -6.71 14.26 -18.20
C ALA A 214 -6.83 15.33 -19.29
N ASP A 215 -6.70 14.94 -20.56
CA ASP A 215 -6.66 15.91 -21.66
C ASP A 215 -7.94 16.77 -21.75
N LEU A 216 -9.10 16.22 -21.39
CA LEU A 216 -10.35 16.99 -21.24
C LEU A 216 -10.27 17.99 -20.09
N GLU A 217 -9.71 17.60 -18.95
CA GLU A 217 -9.54 18.47 -17.79
C GLU A 217 -8.56 19.61 -18.09
N LYS A 218 -7.47 19.33 -18.84
CA LYS A 218 -6.54 20.35 -19.33
C LYS A 218 -7.22 21.35 -20.25
N ALA A 219 -8.06 20.87 -21.18
CA ALA A 219 -8.79 21.73 -22.10
C ALA A 219 -9.78 22.64 -21.34
N ASP A 220 -10.50 22.11 -20.35
CA ASP A 220 -11.40 22.88 -19.52
C ASP A 220 -10.67 23.91 -18.66
N LEU A 221 -9.54 23.53 -18.05
CA LEU A 221 -8.68 24.45 -17.30
C LEU A 221 -8.14 25.56 -18.20
N ALA A 222 -7.62 25.20 -19.38
CA ALA A 222 -7.11 26.17 -20.34
C ALA A 222 -8.18 27.17 -20.78
N LEU A 223 -9.41 26.69 -21.03
CA LEU A 223 -10.53 27.56 -21.38
C LEU A 223 -10.88 28.52 -20.24
N LYS A 224 -11.05 27.99 -19.03
CA LYS A 224 -11.40 28.77 -17.83
C LYS A 224 -10.34 29.79 -17.44
N GLN A 225 -9.07 29.48 -17.67
CA GLN A 225 -7.96 30.36 -17.34
C GLN A 225 -7.68 31.39 -18.43
N SER A 226 -7.84 31.03 -19.71
CA SER A 226 -7.61 31.96 -20.83
C SER A 226 -8.73 32.99 -21.00
N GLN A 227 -9.98 32.64 -20.66
CA GLN A 227 -11.12 33.49 -20.82
C GLN A 227 -11.00 34.83 -20.06
N PRO A 228 -10.65 34.88 -18.76
CA PRO A 228 -10.48 36.13 -18.01
C PRO A 228 -9.36 37.02 -18.59
N ILE A 229 -8.27 36.39 -19.10
CA ILE A 229 -7.16 37.12 -19.70
C ILE A 229 -7.61 37.77 -21.01
N LEU A 230 -8.34 37.04 -21.84
CA LEU A 230 -8.88 37.56 -23.10
C LEU A 230 -9.91 38.65 -22.86
N GLU A 231 -10.77 38.52 -21.85
CA GLU A 231 -11.74 39.55 -21.46
C GLU A 231 -11.03 40.83 -20.95
N ALA A 232 -10.01 40.67 -20.11
CA ALA A 232 -9.21 41.80 -19.61
C ALA A 232 -8.44 42.52 -20.77
N TYR A 233 -7.92 41.77 -21.73
CA TYR A 233 -7.30 42.29 -22.92
C TYR A 233 -8.32 43.01 -23.81
N ALA A 234 -9.48 42.44 -24.07
CA ALA A 234 -10.57 43.03 -24.85
C ALA A 234 -11.12 44.31 -24.20
N GLY A 235 -11.19 44.33 -22.86
CA GLY A 235 -11.57 45.49 -22.06
C GLY A 235 -10.50 46.57 -21.95
N GLY A 236 -9.32 46.38 -22.53
CA GLY A 236 -8.22 47.35 -22.49
C GLY A 236 -7.56 47.50 -21.10
N LEU A 237 -7.81 46.56 -20.19
CA LEU A 237 -7.23 46.56 -18.84
C LEU A 237 -5.78 46.11 -18.81
N ILE A 238 -5.38 45.25 -19.77
CA ILE A 238 -4.01 44.75 -19.93
C ILE A 238 -3.56 44.93 -21.39
N ASP A 239 -2.28 45.09 -21.58
CA ASP A 239 -1.65 45.16 -22.91
C ASP A 239 -1.35 43.76 -23.48
N LYS A 240 -1.08 43.71 -24.80
CA LYS A 240 -0.80 42.44 -25.48
C LYS A 240 0.43 41.72 -24.95
N PRO A 241 1.56 42.37 -24.60
CA PRO A 241 2.71 41.67 -23.99
C PRO A 241 2.38 41.03 -22.65
N THR A 242 1.58 41.69 -21.81
CA THR A 242 1.13 41.15 -20.51
C THR A 242 0.20 39.94 -20.68
N ALA A 243 -0.79 40.05 -21.58
CA ALA A 243 -1.68 38.97 -21.91
C ALA A 243 -0.93 37.73 -22.42
N LEU A 244 0.07 37.92 -23.28
CA LEU A 244 0.92 36.81 -23.76
C LEU A 244 1.78 36.19 -22.66
N ARG A 245 2.28 36.98 -21.71
CA ARG A 245 3.05 36.50 -20.57
C ARG A 245 2.19 35.62 -19.65
N GLU A 246 1.01 36.09 -19.33
CA GLU A 246 0.04 35.36 -18.51
C GLU A 246 -0.35 34.01 -19.16
N LEU A 247 -0.67 34.02 -20.46
CA LEU A 247 -0.98 32.79 -21.21
C LEU A 247 0.21 31.82 -21.24
N LYS A 248 1.44 32.32 -21.43
CA LYS A 248 2.64 31.47 -21.38
C LYS A 248 2.92 30.89 -20.00
N GLN A 249 2.67 31.65 -18.95
CA GLN A 249 2.82 31.14 -17.56
C GLN A 249 1.90 29.98 -17.27
N GLN A 250 0.69 29.96 -17.86
CA GLN A 250 -0.26 28.87 -17.74
C GLN A 250 0.10 27.65 -18.58
N SER A 251 1.04 27.75 -19.50
CA SER A 251 1.44 26.62 -20.36
C SER A 251 2.00 25.44 -19.59
N SER A 252 2.63 25.68 -18.44
CA SER A 252 3.17 24.64 -17.56
C SER A 252 2.09 23.71 -16.99
N VAL A 253 0.87 24.22 -16.79
CA VAL A 253 -0.28 23.50 -16.25
C VAL A 253 -1.15 22.94 -17.37
N THR A 254 -1.43 23.74 -18.38
CA THR A 254 -2.36 23.39 -19.46
C THR A 254 -1.72 22.61 -20.60
N GLY A 255 -0.39 22.74 -20.78
CA GLY A 255 0.35 22.22 -21.94
C GLY A 255 0.03 22.94 -23.25
N LEU A 256 -0.70 24.05 -23.21
CA LEU A 256 -1.06 24.90 -24.34
C LEU A 256 -0.28 26.20 -24.27
N TRP A 257 -0.11 26.87 -25.39
CA TRP A 257 0.55 28.18 -25.47
C TRP A 257 2.07 28.18 -25.24
N THR A 258 2.73 27.04 -25.54
CA THR A 258 4.23 26.94 -25.48
C THR A 258 4.95 27.85 -26.47
#